data_54573ae5e57d3aa61decb051bb4a0b79
#
_entry.id   54573ae5e57d3aa61decb051bb4a0b79
#
_cell.length_a   1.000
_cell.length_b   1.000
_cell.length_c   1.000
_cell.angle_alpha   90.00
_cell.angle_beta   90.00
_cell.angle_gamma   90.00
#
_symmetry.space_group_name_H-M   'P 1'
#
loop_
_entity.id
_entity.type
_entity.pdbx_description
1 polymer ?
#
loop_
_entity_poly.entity_id
_entity_poly.type
_entity_poly.pdbx_seq_one_letter_code
_entity_poly.pdbx_strand_id
1 'polypeptide(L)'
;MEFLLPLLVTIGIIVAIVGTQMGSSLDPVQARLQQIAVRPRSLEELELQRPLGDRTIKPIIRGLASLMARFYPANTMNSLPLKLKRAGMESTSAEFFLGVKAFAAIVGAIAASALANLLTSDGTQTLIGAVVGLVVGFMAPDFYLGNRASSRGQQILNTLPDALDLLTISVEAGLGFDAALVKVTEKLKGALSDEFKRAAAEQRVGKSRQEALRGINDRVEQKELTSFISAIIQADQLGVSMSKVLRIQSEQMRMERRQRAEEKAARAPILIMLPTIGCIFPSLFIVILAPAALSALSSCGSF
;
A
#
# COMPACT_ATOMS: atom_id res chain seq x y z
N MET A 1 7.88 -23.78 19.38
CA MET A 1 7.21 -22.51 19.71
C MET A 1 8.17 -21.37 20.03
N GLU A 2 9.40 -21.64 20.43
CA GLU A 2 10.40 -20.63 20.84
C GLU A 2 10.96 -19.77 19.69
N PHE A 3 10.90 -20.21 18.44
CA PHE A 3 11.38 -19.46 17.27
C PHE A 3 10.40 -18.41 16.71
N LEU A 4 9.12 -18.50 17.05
CA LEU A 4 8.08 -17.57 16.57
C LEU A 4 8.15 -16.19 17.25
N LEU A 5 8.49 -16.16 18.53
CA LEU A 5 8.57 -14.93 19.32
C LEU A 5 9.69 -14.00 18.87
N PRO A 6 10.95 -14.48 18.68
CA PRO A 6 12.04 -13.66 18.18
C PRO A 6 11.84 -13.22 16.71
N LEU A 7 11.25 -14.07 15.88
CA LEU A 7 10.89 -13.70 14.50
C LEU A 7 9.86 -12.56 14.48
N LEU A 8 8.83 -12.61 15.35
CA LEU A 8 7.83 -11.55 15.48
C LEU A 8 8.43 -10.23 16.00
N VAL A 9 9.37 -10.31 16.97
CA VAL A 9 10.05 -9.11 17.50
C VAL A 9 10.95 -8.46 16.44
N THR A 10 11.70 -9.24 15.67
CA THR A 10 12.54 -8.69 14.58
C THR A 10 11.69 -8.09 13.46
N ILE A 11 10.61 -8.74 13.07
CA ILE A 11 9.64 -8.18 12.11
C ILE A 11 9.01 -6.90 12.67
N GLY A 12 8.62 -6.88 13.95
CA GLY A 12 8.05 -5.71 14.61
C GLY A 12 9.01 -4.51 14.63
N ILE A 13 10.27 -4.72 14.95
CA ILE A 13 11.30 -3.68 14.96
C ILE A 13 11.57 -3.15 13.55
N ILE A 14 11.66 -4.02 12.54
CA ILE A 14 11.86 -3.62 11.14
C ILE A 14 10.66 -2.81 10.63
N VAL A 15 9.44 -3.26 10.91
CA VAL A 15 8.21 -2.56 10.53
C VAL A 15 8.09 -1.21 11.26
N ALA A 16 8.45 -1.14 12.54
CA ALA A 16 8.45 0.10 13.30
C ALA A 16 9.48 1.11 12.74
N ILE A 17 10.70 0.69 12.44
CA ILE A 17 11.74 1.55 11.88
C ILE A 17 11.36 2.03 10.47
N VAL A 18 10.87 1.16 9.61
CA VAL A 18 10.42 1.52 8.26
C VAL A 18 9.15 2.38 8.32
N GLY A 19 8.22 2.06 9.23
CA GLY A 19 6.97 2.80 9.41
C GLY A 19 7.18 4.23 9.90
N THR A 20 8.08 4.45 10.85
CA THR A 20 8.39 5.80 11.38
C THR A 20 9.13 6.66 10.35
N GLN A 21 9.96 6.08 9.52
CA GLN A 21 10.69 6.79 8.47
C GLN A 21 9.81 7.19 7.27
N MET A 22 8.76 6.43 6.98
CA MET A 22 7.85 6.69 5.86
C MET A 22 6.63 7.56 6.25
N GLY A 23 6.40 7.78 7.55
CA GLY A 23 5.22 8.49 8.08
C GLY A 23 5.32 10.02 8.10
N SER A 24 6.48 10.61 7.92
CA SER A 24 6.67 12.08 8.01
C SER A 24 6.52 12.77 6.65
N SER A 25 5.35 12.71 6.05
CA SER A 25 4.94 13.73 5.08
C SER A 25 4.46 14.94 5.88
N LEU A 26 5.36 15.90 6.11
CA LEU A 26 5.01 17.23 6.59
C LEU A 26 3.94 17.81 5.67
N ASP A 27 2.85 18.28 6.26
CA ASP A 27 1.77 18.97 5.57
C ASP A 27 2.37 20.08 4.68
N PRO A 28 2.11 20.08 3.35
CA PRO A 28 2.70 21.05 2.42
C PRO A 28 2.37 22.51 2.79
N VAL A 29 1.34 22.71 3.61
CA VAL A 29 0.94 24.02 4.15
C VAL A 29 1.91 24.51 5.21
N GLN A 30 2.39 23.63 6.10
CA GLN A 30 3.40 23.99 7.11
C GLN A 30 4.77 24.29 6.48
N ALA A 31 5.15 23.59 5.43
CA ALA A 31 6.38 23.86 4.69
C ALA A 31 6.34 25.23 4.00
N ARG A 32 5.20 25.67 3.47
CA ARG A 32 5.02 26.99 2.86
C ARG A 32 4.97 28.12 3.91
N LEU A 33 4.34 27.90 5.05
CA LEU A 33 4.32 28.87 6.15
C LEU A 33 5.71 29.09 6.74
N GLN A 34 6.54 28.07 6.83
CA GLN A 34 7.94 28.20 7.24
C GLN A 34 8.80 28.95 6.22
N GLN A 35 8.54 28.83 4.93
CA GLN A 35 9.25 29.58 3.88
C GLN A 35 8.94 31.08 3.89
N ILE A 36 7.75 31.49 4.32
CA ILE A 36 7.33 32.89 4.35
C ILE A 36 7.75 33.58 5.68
N ALA A 37 7.88 32.83 6.76
CA ALA A 37 8.14 33.36 8.11
C ALA A 37 9.62 33.50 8.45
N VAL A 38 10.55 33.03 7.64
CA VAL A 38 11.98 33.00 7.98
C VAL A 38 12.77 34.02 7.13
N ARG A 39 13.24 35.10 7.76
CA ARG A 39 14.40 35.87 7.29
C ARG A 39 15.59 34.91 7.10
N PRO A 40 16.49 35.13 6.12
CA PRO A 40 17.63 34.26 5.89
C PRO A 40 18.55 34.22 7.10
N ARG A 41 18.40 33.20 7.94
CA ARG A 41 19.38 32.82 8.96
C ARG A 41 20.52 32.09 8.25
N SER A 42 21.72 32.21 8.82
CA SER A 42 22.93 31.60 8.27
C SER A 42 22.72 30.11 7.93
N LEU A 43 23.35 29.64 6.84
CA LEU A 43 23.26 28.25 6.36
C LEU A 43 23.60 27.21 7.46
N GLU A 44 24.45 27.57 8.41
CA GLU A 44 24.82 26.73 9.57
C GLU A 44 23.66 26.48 10.53
N GLU A 45 22.79 27.48 10.81
CA GLU A 45 21.62 27.29 11.69
C GLU A 45 20.52 26.42 11.04
N LEU A 46 20.40 26.45 9.71
CA LEU A 46 19.47 25.59 8.96
C LEU A 46 19.91 24.11 8.96
N GLU A 47 21.22 23.86 9.00
CA GLU A 47 21.74 22.49 9.09
C GLU A 47 21.57 21.88 10.49
N LEU A 48 21.63 22.69 11.55
CA LEU A 48 21.47 22.22 12.93
C LEU A 48 20.01 21.89 13.30
N GLN A 49 19.03 22.47 12.59
CA GLN A 49 17.60 22.21 12.82
C GLN A 49 17.07 20.94 12.11
N ARG A 50 17.87 20.29 11.26
CA ARG A 50 17.47 19.02 10.64
C ARG A 50 17.53 17.90 11.66
N PRO A 51 16.47 17.04 11.77
CA PRO A 51 16.48 15.90 12.67
C PRO A 51 17.69 14.99 12.37
N LEU A 52 18.31 14.45 13.41
CA LEU A 52 19.54 13.64 13.34
C LEU A 52 19.45 12.50 12.31
N GLY A 53 18.25 11.94 12.10
CA GLY A 53 18.00 10.93 11.07
C GLY A 53 18.25 11.40 9.64
N ASP A 54 18.02 12.66 9.32
CA ASP A 54 18.26 13.22 7.99
C ASP A 54 19.75 13.45 7.71
N ARG A 55 20.55 13.65 8.74
CA ARG A 55 21.96 14.02 8.64
C ARG A 55 22.88 12.79 8.54
N THR A 56 22.53 11.69 9.20
CA THR A 56 23.35 10.48 9.26
C THR A 56 22.84 9.34 8.37
N ILE A 57 21.52 9.14 8.32
CA ILE A 57 20.93 8.00 7.62
C ILE A 57 20.80 8.25 6.11
N LYS A 58 20.44 9.46 5.67
CA LYS A 58 20.32 9.79 4.23
C LYS A 58 21.62 9.59 3.43
N PRO A 59 22.82 10.02 3.85
CA PRO A 59 24.04 9.77 3.09
C PRO A 59 24.39 8.28 3.01
N ILE A 60 24.17 7.50 4.07
CA ILE A 60 24.37 6.04 4.08
C ILE A 60 23.42 5.38 3.07
N ILE A 61 22.14 5.73 3.12
CA ILE A 61 21.13 5.21 2.18
C ILE A 61 21.49 5.55 0.73
N ARG A 62 21.99 6.76 0.44
CA ARG A 62 22.44 7.14 -0.91
C ARG A 62 23.68 6.35 -1.37
N GLY A 63 24.64 6.12 -0.49
CA GLY A 63 25.80 5.30 -0.77
C GLY A 63 25.42 3.84 -1.08
N LEU A 64 24.52 3.25 -0.30
CA LEU A 64 23.98 1.91 -0.56
C LEU A 64 23.14 1.86 -1.83
N ALA A 65 22.37 2.92 -2.13
CA ALA A 65 21.56 3.01 -3.34
C ALA A 65 22.42 2.94 -4.61
N SER A 66 23.56 3.62 -4.63
CA SER A 66 24.49 3.60 -5.77
C SER A 66 25.15 2.26 -6.01
N LEU A 67 25.44 1.52 -4.94
CA LEU A 67 25.96 0.14 -5.01
C LEU A 67 24.87 -0.82 -5.52
N MET A 68 23.66 -0.75 -4.97
CA MET A 68 22.53 -1.58 -5.38
C MET A 68 22.09 -1.32 -6.82
N ALA A 69 22.14 -0.08 -7.30
CA ALA A 69 21.79 0.28 -8.69
C ALA A 69 22.65 -0.47 -9.72
N ARG A 70 23.89 -0.86 -9.35
CA ARG A 70 24.79 -1.65 -10.22
C ARG A 70 24.38 -3.12 -10.35
N PHE A 71 23.76 -3.68 -9.31
CA PHE A 71 23.38 -5.10 -9.26
C PHE A 71 21.92 -5.35 -9.63
N TYR A 72 21.11 -4.30 -9.73
CA TYR A 72 19.67 -4.45 -9.98
C TYR A 72 19.37 -4.47 -11.49
N PRO A 73 18.59 -5.44 -11.99
CA PRO A 73 18.24 -5.50 -13.41
C PRO A 73 17.42 -4.29 -13.84
N ALA A 74 17.76 -3.74 -15.00
CA ALA A 74 17.16 -2.52 -15.57
C ALA A 74 15.62 -2.57 -15.66
N ASN A 75 15.04 -3.74 -15.90
CA ASN A 75 13.59 -3.92 -15.98
C ASN A 75 12.86 -3.61 -14.68
N THR A 76 13.46 -3.90 -13.53
CA THR A 76 12.86 -3.63 -12.22
C THR A 76 13.01 -2.15 -11.85
N MET A 77 14.09 -1.51 -12.27
CA MET A 77 14.35 -0.08 -12.08
C MET A 77 13.28 0.78 -12.78
N ASN A 78 12.84 0.37 -13.98
CA ASN A 78 11.80 1.05 -14.74
C ASN A 78 10.39 0.90 -14.15
N SER A 79 10.10 -0.18 -13.42
CA SER A 79 8.79 -0.41 -12.80
C SER A 79 8.64 0.21 -11.41
N LEU A 80 9.74 0.48 -10.70
CA LEU A 80 9.74 1.07 -9.35
C LEU A 80 9.07 2.45 -9.27
N PRO A 81 9.34 3.41 -10.19
CA PRO A 81 8.69 4.73 -10.13
C PRO A 81 7.17 4.63 -10.23
N LEU A 82 6.67 3.69 -11.03
CA LEU A 82 5.23 3.47 -11.18
C LEU A 82 4.60 2.92 -9.89
N LYS A 83 5.26 1.95 -9.24
CA LYS A 83 4.81 1.40 -7.96
C LYS A 83 4.82 2.46 -6.86
N LEU A 84 5.82 3.33 -6.81
CA LEU A 84 5.90 4.45 -5.87
C LEU A 84 4.77 5.47 -6.10
N LYS A 85 4.47 5.82 -7.37
CA LYS A 85 3.34 6.69 -7.72
C LYS A 85 2.01 6.07 -7.26
N ARG A 86 1.79 4.77 -7.49
CA ARG A 86 0.58 4.06 -7.03
C ARG A 86 0.44 4.08 -5.51
N ALA A 87 1.53 3.97 -4.77
CA ALA A 87 1.53 4.09 -3.32
C ALA A 87 1.35 5.54 -2.81
N GLY A 88 1.31 6.55 -3.71
CA GLY A 88 1.22 7.95 -3.37
C GLY A 88 2.52 8.54 -2.81
N MET A 89 3.66 7.93 -3.13
CA MET A 89 4.98 8.35 -2.65
C MET A 89 5.80 9.00 -3.79
N GLU A 90 5.21 10.00 -4.44
CA GLU A 90 5.83 10.65 -5.60
C GLU A 90 7.11 11.45 -5.28
N SER A 91 7.23 11.92 -4.03
CA SER A 91 8.42 12.65 -3.57
C SER A 91 9.62 11.73 -3.33
N THR A 92 9.42 10.41 -3.34
CA THR A 92 10.47 9.43 -3.07
C THR A 92 11.09 8.95 -4.39
N SER A 93 12.38 9.20 -4.58
CA SER A 93 13.09 8.69 -5.76
C SER A 93 13.24 7.16 -5.69
N ALA A 94 13.24 6.50 -6.86
CA ALA A 94 13.48 5.06 -6.96
C ALA A 94 14.82 4.65 -6.32
N GLU A 95 15.84 5.48 -6.49
CA GLU A 95 17.17 5.28 -5.88
C GLU A 95 17.11 5.29 -4.36
N PHE A 96 16.36 6.24 -3.77
CA PHE A 96 16.19 6.31 -2.31
C PHE A 96 15.48 5.06 -1.78
N PHE A 97 14.45 4.58 -2.49
CA PHE A 97 13.76 3.36 -2.12
C PHE A 97 14.66 2.12 -2.16
N LEU A 98 15.53 2.01 -3.16
CA LEU A 98 16.55 0.95 -3.22
C LEU A 98 17.54 1.03 -2.06
N GLY A 99 17.94 2.24 -1.69
CA GLY A 99 18.78 2.45 -0.51
C GLY A 99 18.11 2.00 0.79
N VAL A 100 16.82 2.32 0.96
CA VAL A 100 16.02 1.84 2.11
C VAL A 100 15.93 0.31 2.12
N LYS A 101 15.75 -0.30 0.95
CA LYS A 101 15.69 -1.76 0.81
C LYS A 101 17.01 -2.44 1.21
N ALA A 102 18.14 -1.90 0.75
CA ALA A 102 19.47 -2.38 1.14
C ALA A 102 19.73 -2.21 2.64
N PHE A 103 19.36 -1.05 3.18
CA PHE A 103 19.51 -0.77 4.61
C PHE A 103 18.67 -1.74 5.46
N ALA A 104 17.40 -1.95 5.08
CA ALA A 104 16.51 -2.89 5.77
C ALA A 104 17.03 -4.34 5.71
N ALA A 105 17.63 -4.75 4.58
CA ALA A 105 18.26 -6.07 4.44
C ALA A 105 19.46 -6.25 5.40
N ILE A 106 20.33 -5.25 5.50
CA ILE A 106 21.50 -5.28 6.39
C ILE A 106 21.05 -5.29 7.85
N VAL A 107 20.13 -4.41 8.23
CA VAL A 107 19.60 -4.35 9.60
C VAL A 107 18.90 -5.67 9.96
N GLY A 108 18.14 -6.24 9.04
CA GLY A 108 17.48 -7.53 9.21
C GLY A 108 18.48 -8.67 9.40
N ALA A 109 19.56 -8.70 8.62
CA ALA A 109 20.62 -9.70 8.77
C ALA A 109 21.32 -9.59 10.14
N ILE A 110 21.69 -8.38 10.57
CA ILE A 110 22.35 -8.14 11.86
C ILE A 110 21.41 -8.50 13.01
N ALA A 111 20.15 -8.06 12.97
CA ALA A 111 19.18 -8.34 14.02
C ALA A 111 18.91 -9.84 14.16
N ALA A 112 18.71 -10.54 13.04
CA ALA A 112 18.44 -11.98 13.07
C ALA A 112 19.67 -12.81 13.46
N SER A 113 20.89 -12.40 13.06
CA SER A 113 22.13 -13.07 13.49
C SER A 113 22.38 -12.88 14.98
N ALA A 114 22.21 -11.65 15.51
CA ALA A 114 22.36 -11.37 16.93
C ALA A 114 21.38 -12.18 17.78
N LEU A 115 20.13 -12.30 17.29
CA LEU A 115 19.09 -13.07 17.95
C LEU A 115 19.37 -14.58 17.93
N ALA A 116 19.82 -15.11 16.78
CA ALA A 116 20.22 -16.51 16.66
C ALA A 116 21.38 -16.84 17.60
N ASN A 117 22.35 -15.92 17.74
CA ASN A 117 23.49 -16.09 18.65
C ASN A 117 23.09 -16.05 20.14
N LEU A 118 22.05 -15.27 20.50
CA LEU A 118 21.50 -15.24 21.86
C LEU A 118 20.74 -16.53 22.24
N LEU A 119 20.11 -17.18 21.25
CA LEU A 119 19.30 -18.38 21.47
C LEU A 119 20.12 -19.68 21.39
N THR A 120 21.15 -19.69 20.54
CA THR A 120 21.93 -20.88 20.25
C THR A 120 23.36 -20.45 19.96
N SER A 121 24.32 -20.86 20.78
CA SER A 121 25.73 -20.50 20.62
C SER A 121 26.44 -21.19 19.42
N ASP A 122 25.68 -21.78 18.49
CA ASP A 122 26.18 -22.49 17.33
C ASP A 122 26.37 -21.55 16.13
N GLY A 123 27.58 -21.48 15.59
CA GLY A 123 27.95 -20.64 14.46
C GLY A 123 27.13 -20.92 13.16
N THR A 124 26.67 -22.16 12.97
CA THR A 124 25.81 -22.53 11.82
C THR A 124 24.42 -21.92 11.90
N GLN A 125 23.84 -21.86 13.09
CA GLN A 125 22.51 -21.25 13.29
C GLN A 125 22.57 -19.73 13.19
N THR A 126 23.64 -19.09 13.61
CA THR A 126 23.88 -17.66 13.37
C THR A 126 23.99 -17.32 11.90
N LEU A 127 24.65 -18.14 11.10
CA LEU A 127 24.70 -17.96 9.64
C LEU A 127 23.31 -18.12 8.98
N ILE A 128 22.56 -19.14 9.36
CA ILE A 128 21.18 -19.33 8.85
C ILE A 128 20.30 -18.14 9.26
N GLY A 129 20.40 -17.68 10.50
CA GLY A 129 19.69 -16.49 10.99
C GLY A 129 20.03 -15.25 10.18
N ALA A 130 21.30 -15.01 9.87
CA ALA A 130 21.75 -13.90 9.04
C ALA A 130 21.14 -13.92 7.62
N VAL A 131 21.14 -15.10 6.97
CA VAL A 131 20.58 -15.28 5.62
C VAL A 131 19.06 -15.06 5.63
N VAL A 132 18.34 -15.64 6.58
CA VAL A 132 16.90 -15.45 6.73
C VAL A 132 16.57 -13.98 7.00
N GLY A 133 17.30 -13.33 7.92
CA GLY A 133 17.12 -11.91 8.22
C GLY A 133 17.37 -10.99 7.02
N LEU A 134 18.38 -11.33 6.20
CA LEU A 134 18.67 -10.59 4.97
C LEU A 134 17.52 -10.72 3.97
N VAL A 135 16.99 -11.91 3.74
CA VAL A 135 15.88 -12.16 2.80
C VAL A 135 14.60 -11.44 3.28
N VAL A 136 14.25 -11.59 4.55
CA VAL A 136 13.06 -10.94 5.13
C VAL A 136 13.22 -9.42 5.10
N GLY A 137 14.35 -8.88 5.51
CA GLY A 137 14.63 -7.44 5.48
C GLY A 137 14.58 -6.87 4.06
N PHE A 138 15.02 -7.64 3.05
CA PHE A 138 14.97 -7.25 1.65
C PHE A 138 13.54 -7.28 1.08
N MET A 139 12.68 -8.21 1.52
CA MET A 139 11.29 -8.32 1.06
C MET A 139 10.35 -7.35 1.78
N ALA A 140 10.63 -6.97 3.02
CA ALA A 140 9.76 -6.15 3.85
C ALA A 140 9.35 -4.80 3.21
N PRO A 141 10.25 -4.00 2.61
CA PRO A 141 9.88 -2.75 1.96
C PRO A 141 8.98 -2.94 0.72
N ASP A 142 9.19 -4.01 -0.06
CA ASP A 142 8.35 -4.31 -1.22
C ASP A 142 6.93 -4.69 -0.79
N PHE A 143 6.80 -5.49 0.26
CA PHE A 143 5.52 -5.88 0.83
C PHE A 143 4.76 -4.66 1.38
N TYR A 144 5.47 -3.77 2.10
CA TYR A 144 4.90 -2.51 2.60
C TYR A 144 4.41 -1.62 1.46
N LEU A 145 5.22 -1.45 0.40
CA LEU A 145 4.87 -0.65 -0.77
C LEU A 145 3.65 -1.22 -1.49
N GLY A 146 3.61 -2.55 -1.69
CA GLY A 146 2.48 -3.25 -2.31
C GLY A 146 1.19 -3.09 -1.50
N ASN A 147 1.26 -3.27 -0.18
CA ASN A 147 0.12 -3.12 0.71
C ASN A 147 -0.40 -1.68 0.74
N ARG A 148 0.49 -0.69 0.77
CA ARG A 148 0.14 0.73 0.72
C ARG A 148 -0.51 1.12 -0.61
N ALA A 149 0.02 0.64 -1.74
CA ALA A 149 -0.57 0.87 -3.06
C ALA A 149 -1.96 0.24 -3.17
N SER A 150 -2.12 -1.00 -2.69
CA SER A 150 -3.41 -1.70 -2.64
C SER A 150 -4.43 -0.99 -1.75
N SER A 151 -4.01 -0.58 -0.55
CA SER A 151 -4.86 0.16 0.39
C SER A 151 -5.33 1.50 -0.19
N ARG A 152 -4.41 2.24 -0.86
CA ARG A 152 -4.77 3.50 -1.55
C ARG A 152 -5.75 3.26 -2.69
N GLY A 153 -5.50 2.22 -3.51
CA GLY A 153 -6.42 1.83 -4.59
C GLY A 153 -7.81 1.49 -4.07
N GLN A 154 -7.90 0.75 -2.96
CA GLN A 154 -9.17 0.41 -2.32
C GLN A 154 -9.89 1.64 -1.74
N GLN A 155 -9.16 2.60 -1.17
CA GLN A 155 -9.74 3.87 -0.71
C GLN A 155 -10.36 4.64 -1.88
N ILE A 156 -9.67 4.71 -3.02
CA ILE A 156 -10.17 5.35 -4.25
C ILE A 156 -11.46 4.67 -4.72
N LEU A 157 -11.46 3.33 -4.80
CA LEU A 157 -12.64 2.55 -5.22
C LEU A 157 -13.85 2.73 -4.29
N ASN A 158 -13.60 2.83 -2.98
CA ASN A 158 -14.67 3.02 -2.01
C ASN A 158 -15.30 4.42 -2.09
N THR A 159 -14.51 5.43 -2.48
CA THR A 159 -14.95 6.84 -2.57
C THR A 159 -15.49 7.18 -3.97
N LEU A 160 -15.18 6.36 -4.99
CA LEU A 160 -15.54 6.63 -6.38
C LEU A 160 -17.07 6.78 -6.59
N PRO A 161 -17.94 5.91 -6.05
CA PRO A 161 -19.39 6.07 -6.23
C PRO A 161 -19.90 7.41 -5.70
N ASP A 162 -19.47 7.82 -4.51
CA ASP A 162 -19.88 9.08 -3.89
C ASP A 162 -19.39 10.29 -4.72
N ALA A 163 -18.18 10.18 -5.31
CA ALA A 163 -17.65 11.19 -6.22
C ALA A 163 -18.47 11.31 -7.50
N LEU A 164 -18.89 10.18 -8.09
CA LEU A 164 -19.71 10.16 -9.29
C LEU A 164 -21.11 10.73 -9.04
N ASP A 165 -21.71 10.43 -7.90
CA ASP A 165 -22.99 11.01 -7.50
C ASP A 165 -22.90 12.55 -7.40
N LEU A 166 -21.86 13.07 -6.75
CA LEU A 166 -21.64 14.51 -6.64
C LEU A 166 -21.33 15.16 -7.99
N LEU A 167 -20.56 14.50 -8.87
CA LEU A 167 -20.32 14.97 -10.24
C LEU A 167 -21.63 15.02 -11.02
N THR A 168 -22.42 13.96 -10.97
CA THR A 168 -23.71 13.88 -11.67
C THR A 168 -24.63 15.01 -11.24
N ILE A 169 -24.84 15.21 -9.95
CA ILE A 169 -25.70 16.29 -9.41
C ILE A 169 -25.17 17.67 -9.85
N SER A 170 -23.84 17.86 -9.79
CA SER A 170 -23.23 19.15 -10.15
C SER A 170 -23.40 19.48 -11.64
N VAL A 171 -23.25 18.48 -12.52
CA VAL A 171 -23.43 18.66 -13.97
C VAL A 171 -24.91 18.77 -14.33
N GLU A 172 -25.83 18.03 -13.69
CA GLU A 172 -27.27 18.19 -13.85
C GLU A 172 -27.76 19.56 -13.37
N ALA A 173 -27.11 20.15 -12.37
CA ALA A 173 -27.35 21.52 -11.93
C ALA A 173 -26.79 22.60 -12.89
N GLY A 174 -26.19 22.19 -14.02
CA GLY A 174 -25.70 23.09 -15.07
C GLY A 174 -24.22 23.48 -14.96
N LEU A 175 -23.44 22.90 -14.03
CA LEU A 175 -22.02 23.13 -14.02
C LEU A 175 -21.34 22.36 -15.17
N GLY A 176 -20.34 22.99 -15.83
CA GLY A 176 -19.46 22.26 -16.74
C GLY A 176 -18.66 21.19 -15.98
N PHE A 177 -18.27 20.11 -16.68
CA PHE A 177 -17.57 18.98 -16.08
C PHE A 177 -16.34 19.39 -15.25
N ASP A 178 -15.51 20.30 -15.76
CA ASP A 178 -14.29 20.74 -15.07
C ASP A 178 -14.61 21.53 -13.79
N ALA A 179 -15.64 22.35 -13.80
CA ALA A 179 -16.12 23.07 -12.62
C ALA A 179 -16.73 22.10 -11.60
N ALA A 180 -17.49 21.11 -12.06
CA ALA A 180 -18.02 20.04 -11.21
C ALA A 180 -16.90 19.22 -10.58
N LEU A 181 -15.84 18.89 -11.33
CA LEU A 181 -14.67 18.18 -10.81
C LEU A 181 -14.02 18.94 -9.66
N VAL A 182 -13.80 20.26 -9.82
CA VAL A 182 -13.25 21.11 -8.74
C VAL A 182 -14.18 21.12 -7.53
N LYS A 183 -15.50 21.24 -7.77
CA LYS A 183 -16.51 21.26 -6.68
C LYS A 183 -16.53 19.98 -5.87
N VAL A 184 -16.38 18.82 -6.52
CA VAL A 184 -16.27 17.52 -5.86
C VAL A 184 -15.02 17.47 -4.98
N THR A 185 -13.89 18.03 -5.43
CA THR A 185 -12.65 18.05 -4.61
C THR A 185 -12.73 18.93 -3.36
N GLU A 186 -13.64 19.88 -3.31
CA GLU A 186 -13.93 20.69 -2.10
C GLU A 186 -14.72 19.88 -1.06
N LYS A 187 -15.61 19.01 -1.51
CA LYS A 187 -16.49 18.21 -0.65
C LYS A 187 -15.87 16.91 -0.18
N LEU A 188 -15.15 16.22 -1.07
CA LEU A 188 -14.50 14.95 -0.77
C LEU A 188 -13.06 15.15 -0.35
N LYS A 189 -12.61 14.31 0.61
CA LYS A 189 -11.21 14.25 1.06
C LYS A 189 -10.67 12.86 0.78
N GLY A 190 -9.35 12.75 0.64
CA GLY A 190 -8.66 11.48 0.46
C GLY A 190 -8.07 11.29 -0.94
N ALA A 191 -7.55 10.09 -1.18
CA ALA A 191 -6.72 9.79 -2.33
C ALA A 191 -7.35 10.11 -3.70
N LEU A 192 -8.67 9.89 -3.87
CA LEU A 192 -9.39 10.24 -5.10
C LEU A 192 -9.48 11.76 -5.30
N SER A 193 -9.82 12.49 -4.23
CA SER A 193 -9.88 13.95 -4.27
C SER A 193 -8.53 14.57 -4.65
N ASP A 194 -7.43 14.01 -4.15
CA ASP A 194 -6.09 14.50 -4.46
C ASP A 194 -5.72 14.26 -5.93
N GLU A 195 -6.11 13.11 -6.51
CA GLU A 195 -5.94 12.85 -7.95
C GLU A 195 -6.79 13.79 -8.81
N PHE A 196 -8.03 14.08 -8.43
CA PHE A 196 -8.88 15.03 -9.13
C PHE A 196 -8.37 16.47 -9.02
N LYS A 197 -7.88 16.89 -7.85
CA LYS A 197 -7.23 18.21 -7.68
C LYS A 197 -6.02 18.33 -8.60
N ARG A 198 -5.23 17.27 -8.70
CA ARG A 198 -4.06 17.24 -9.56
C ARG A 198 -4.45 17.35 -11.04
N ALA A 199 -5.43 16.58 -11.50
CA ALA A 199 -5.91 16.67 -12.87
C ALA A 199 -6.45 18.08 -13.20
N ALA A 200 -7.20 18.69 -12.29
CA ALA A 200 -7.65 20.07 -12.43
C ALA A 200 -6.49 21.08 -12.46
N ALA A 201 -5.43 20.85 -11.69
CA ALA A 201 -4.23 21.69 -11.72
C ALA A 201 -3.46 21.51 -13.04
N GLU A 202 -3.32 20.27 -13.54
CA GLU A 202 -2.69 19.96 -14.81
C GLU A 202 -3.41 20.64 -15.99
N GLN A 203 -4.75 20.68 -15.98
CA GLN A 203 -5.56 21.42 -16.97
C GLN A 203 -5.31 22.93 -16.90
N ARG A 204 -5.19 23.51 -15.70
CA ARG A 204 -4.89 24.96 -15.53
C ARG A 204 -3.52 25.35 -16.11
N VAL A 205 -2.59 24.41 -16.16
CA VAL A 205 -1.23 24.60 -16.72
C VAL A 205 -1.21 24.34 -18.25
N GLY A 206 -2.39 24.02 -18.84
CA GLY A 206 -2.52 23.89 -20.29
C GLY A 206 -2.57 22.46 -20.84
N LYS A 207 -2.59 21.43 -19.99
CA LYS A 207 -2.88 20.06 -20.45
C LYS A 207 -4.33 19.92 -20.90
N SER A 208 -4.56 19.16 -21.96
CA SER A 208 -5.91 18.81 -22.37
C SER A 208 -6.64 18.00 -21.27
N ARG A 209 -7.98 18.10 -21.22
CA ARG A 209 -8.79 17.30 -20.30
C ARG A 209 -8.48 15.82 -20.43
N GLN A 210 -8.36 15.33 -21.65
CA GLN A 210 -8.09 13.91 -21.92
C GLN A 210 -6.73 13.48 -21.37
N GLU A 211 -5.68 14.29 -21.54
CA GLU A 211 -4.34 13.98 -21.00
C GLU A 211 -4.33 14.01 -19.48
N ALA A 212 -4.99 14.99 -18.86
CA ALA A 212 -5.07 15.09 -17.41
C ALA A 212 -5.80 13.88 -16.80
N LEU A 213 -6.92 13.46 -17.41
CA LEU A 213 -7.68 12.28 -16.97
C LEU A 213 -6.90 10.97 -17.21
N ARG A 214 -6.24 10.80 -18.37
CA ARG A 214 -5.35 9.65 -18.61
C ARG A 214 -4.22 9.57 -17.59
N GLY A 215 -3.66 10.72 -17.20
CA GLY A 215 -2.66 10.79 -16.15
C GLY A 215 -3.11 10.23 -14.80
N ILE A 216 -4.40 10.37 -14.44
CA ILE A 216 -4.96 9.70 -13.25
C ILE A 216 -4.88 8.18 -13.42
N ASN A 217 -5.30 7.68 -14.58
CA ASN A 217 -5.32 6.24 -14.86
C ASN A 217 -3.92 5.62 -14.76
N ASP A 218 -2.90 6.30 -15.30
CA ASP A 218 -1.50 5.85 -15.25
C ASP A 218 -0.96 5.80 -13.82
N ARG A 219 -1.48 6.65 -12.92
CA ARG A 219 -1.04 6.70 -11.53
C ARG A 219 -1.76 5.73 -10.61
N VAL A 220 -3.06 5.46 -10.87
CA VAL A 220 -3.93 4.73 -9.95
C VAL A 220 -4.11 3.26 -10.35
N GLU A 221 -4.23 2.97 -11.64
CA GLU A 221 -4.41 1.62 -12.22
C GLU A 221 -5.52 0.79 -11.53
N GLN A 222 -6.69 1.41 -11.35
CA GLN A 222 -7.89 0.72 -10.85
C GLN A 222 -8.90 0.54 -11.98
N LYS A 223 -9.37 -0.68 -12.18
CA LYS A 223 -10.21 -1.07 -13.31
C LYS A 223 -11.47 -0.20 -13.43
N GLU A 224 -12.16 0.05 -12.35
CA GLU A 224 -13.40 0.81 -12.31
C GLU A 224 -13.15 2.30 -12.63
N LEU A 225 -12.07 2.87 -12.07
CA LEU A 225 -11.67 4.24 -12.38
C LEU A 225 -11.24 4.39 -13.84
N THR A 226 -10.54 3.39 -14.38
CA THR A 226 -10.15 3.34 -15.80
C THR A 226 -11.37 3.31 -16.71
N SER A 227 -12.38 2.48 -16.38
CA SER A 227 -13.63 2.39 -17.11
C SER A 227 -14.37 3.75 -17.13
N PHE A 228 -14.48 4.38 -15.96
CA PHE A 228 -15.08 5.71 -15.82
C PHE A 228 -14.34 6.77 -16.66
N ILE A 229 -13.02 6.88 -16.51
CA ILE A 229 -12.20 7.85 -17.26
C ILE A 229 -12.34 7.64 -18.77
N SER A 230 -12.32 6.40 -19.22
CA SER A 230 -12.48 6.06 -20.63
C SER A 230 -13.86 6.45 -21.16
N ALA A 231 -14.92 6.23 -20.38
CA ALA A 231 -16.26 6.65 -20.75
C ALA A 231 -16.40 8.17 -20.87
N ILE A 232 -15.77 8.93 -19.95
CA ILE A 232 -15.76 10.39 -20.00
C ILE A 232 -14.98 10.90 -21.23
N ILE A 233 -13.82 10.32 -21.52
CA ILE A 233 -13.01 10.70 -22.69
C ILE A 233 -13.78 10.42 -23.98
N GLN A 234 -14.45 9.27 -24.09
CA GLN A 234 -15.28 8.93 -25.26
C GLN A 234 -16.48 9.86 -25.40
N ALA A 235 -17.14 10.18 -24.30
CA ALA A 235 -18.26 11.12 -24.32
C ALA A 235 -17.85 12.51 -24.79
N ASP A 236 -16.70 12.99 -24.33
CA ASP A 236 -16.12 14.27 -24.73
C ASP A 236 -15.79 14.30 -26.25
N GLN A 237 -15.24 13.21 -26.77
CA GLN A 237 -14.88 13.06 -28.19
C GLN A 237 -16.11 12.97 -29.11
N LEU A 238 -17.16 12.29 -28.65
CA LEU A 238 -18.37 12.08 -29.44
C LEU A 238 -19.41 13.19 -29.25
N GLY A 239 -19.15 14.18 -28.38
CA GLY A 239 -20.11 15.25 -28.06
C GLY A 239 -21.38 14.78 -27.36
N VAL A 240 -21.33 13.62 -26.69
CA VAL A 240 -22.46 13.06 -25.94
C VAL A 240 -22.65 13.85 -24.63
N SER A 241 -23.90 13.98 -24.20
CA SER A 241 -24.23 14.65 -22.93
C SER A 241 -23.47 14.01 -21.74
N MET A 242 -22.63 14.81 -21.09
CA MET A 242 -21.86 14.38 -19.92
C MET A 242 -22.76 13.93 -18.77
N SER A 243 -23.90 14.59 -18.55
CA SER A 243 -24.83 14.22 -17.49
C SER A 243 -25.41 12.82 -17.68
N LYS A 244 -25.72 12.44 -18.93
CA LYS A 244 -26.20 11.09 -19.24
C LYS A 244 -25.15 10.02 -18.96
N VAL A 245 -23.89 10.27 -19.37
CA VAL A 245 -22.78 9.33 -19.15
C VAL A 245 -22.46 9.19 -17.67
N LEU A 246 -22.40 10.30 -16.93
CA LEU A 246 -22.17 10.30 -15.48
C LEU A 246 -23.26 9.53 -14.73
N ARG A 247 -24.53 9.70 -15.12
CA ARG A 247 -25.65 8.97 -14.52
C ARG A 247 -25.51 7.46 -14.71
N ILE A 248 -25.23 7.02 -15.94
CA ILE A 248 -25.04 5.59 -16.24
C ILE A 248 -23.86 5.02 -15.43
N GLN A 249 -22.74 5.74 -15.34
CA GLN A 249 -21.56 5.30 -14.59
C GLN A 249 -21.84 5.27 -13.07
N SER A 250 -22.60 6.25 -12.53
CA SER A 250 -22.99 6.25 -11.11
C SER A 250 -23.88 5.04 -10.78
N GLU A 251 -24.89 4.76 -11.60
CA GLU A 251 -25.77 3.59 -11.42
C GLU A 251 -24.99 2.28 -11.50
N GLN A 252 -24.05 2.17 -12.46
CA GLN A 252 -23.18 0.99 -12.59
C GLN A 252 -22.32 0.79 -11.33
N MET A 253 -21.70 1.86 -10.81
CA MET A 253 -20.89 1.78 -9.60
C MET A 253 -21.68 1.38 -8.35
N ARG A 254 -22.92 1.83 -8.24
CA ARG A 254 -23.83 1.40 -7.17
C ARG A 254 -24.16 -0.08 -7.27
N MET A 255 -24.43 -0.58 -8.48
CA MET A 255 -24.65 -2.02 -8.72
C MET A 255 -23.43 -2.85 -8.38
N GLU A 256 -22.24 -2.44 -8.81
CA GLU A 256 -20.99 -3.13 -8.49
C GLU A 256 -20.70 -3.15 -6.99
N ARG A 257 -20.97 -2.04 -6.28
CA ARG A 257 -20.85 -1.98 -4.82
C ARG A 257 -21.77 -2.99 -4.14
N ARG A 258 -23.00 -3.09 -4.61
CA ARG A 258 -24.00 -4.06 -4.12
C ARG A 258 -23.55 -5.49 -4.39
N GLN A 259 -23.13 -5.80 -5.62
CA GLN A 259 -22.62 -7.12 -6.00
C GLN A 259 -21.44 -7.55 -5.12
N ARG A 260 -20.46 -6.66 -4.88
CA ARG A 260 -19.34 -6.94 -3.98
C ARG A 260 -19.79 -7.23 -2.54
N ALA A 261 -20.83 -6.57 -2.06
CA ALA A 261 -21.39 -6.84 -0.75
C ALA A 261 -22.09 -8.23 -0.71
N GLU A 262 -22.86 -8.55 -1.75
CA GLU A 262 -23.51 -9.85 -1.93
C GLU A 262 -22.50 -10.99 -2.06
N GLU A 263 -21.42 -10.82 -2.83
CA GLU A 263 -20.32 -11.79 -2.94
C GLU A 263 -19.64 -12.05 -1.59
N LYS A 264 -19.39 -11.00 -0.80
CA LYS A 264 -18.81 -11.16 0.55
C LYS A 264 -19.77 -11.90 1.47
N ALA A 265 -21.06 -11.60 1.40
CA ALA A 265 -22.09 -12.28 2.19
C ALA A 265 -22.21 -13.76 1.77
N ALA A 266 -22.17 -14.06 0.48
CA ALA A 266 -22.23 -15.43 -0.05
C ALA A 266 -21.02 -16.32 0.37
N ARG A 267 -19.87 -15.71 0.69
CA ARG A 267 -18.69 -16.42 1.19
C ARG A 267 -18.77 -16.74 2.71
N ALA A 268 -19.63 -16.05 3.46
CA ALA A 268 -19.73 -16.22 4.91
C ALA A 268 -20.08 -17.67 5.33
N PRO A 269 -21.04 -18.38 4.70
CA PRO A 269 -21.32 -19.76 5.05
C PRO A 269 -20.13 -20.71 4.89
N ILE A 270 -19.34 -20.52 3.82
CA ILE A 270 -18.14 -21.34 3.55
C ILE A 270 -17.08 -21.10 4.63
N LEU A 271 -16.89 -19.85 5.06
CA LEU A 271 -15.94 -19.50 6.10
C LEU A 271 -16.36 -20.05 7.48
N ILE A 272 -17.66 -20.17 7.74
CA ILE A 272 -18.18 -20.78 8.96
C ILE A 272 -18.03 -22.31 8.92
N MET A 273 -18.21 -22.92 7.74
CA MET A 273 -18.14 -24.36 7.58
C MET A 273 -16.72 -24.91 7.82
N LEU A 274 -15.66 -24.15 7.48
CA LEU A 274 -14.28 -24.59 7.63
C LEU A 274 -13.88 -24.86 9.10
N PRO A 275 -14.06 -23.95 10.07
CA PRO A 275 -13.79 -24.24 11.47
C PRO A 275 -14.76 -25.26 12.07
N THR A 276 -16.01 -25.31 11.60
CA THR A 276 -17.00 -26.29 12.07
C THR A 276 -16.55 -27.71 11.73
N ILE A 277 -16.16 -27.96 10.48
CA ILE A 277 -15.62 -29.26 10.07
C ILE A 277 -14.31 -29.56 10.80
N GLY A 278 -13.39 -28.57 10.88
CA GLY A 278 -12.11 -28.71 11.54
C GLY A 278 -12.18 -29.01 13.03
N CYS A 279 -13.28 -28.64 13.69
CA CYS A 279 -13.50 -28.91 15.11
C CYS A 279 -14.34 -30.19 15.34
N ILE A 280 -15.40 -30.38 14.58
CA ILE A 280 -16.34 -31.51 14.77
C ILE A 280 -15.70 -32.81 14.27
N PHE A 281 -15.01 -32.79 13.13
CA PHE A 281 -14.43 -34.00 12.54
C PHE A 281 -13.40 -34.69 13.45
N PRO A 282 -12.37 -33.99 14.00
CA PRO A 282 -11.44 -34.59 14.94
C PRO A 282 -12.11 -35.08 16.24
N SER A 283 -13.10 -34.35 16.78
CA SER A 283 -13.77 -34.75 17.99
C SER A 283 -14.58 -36.04 17.82
N LEU A 284 -15.29 -36.18 16.68
CA LEU A 284 -15.99 -37.43 16.35
C LEU A 284 -15.01 -38.59 16.19
N PHE A 285 -13.85 -38.34 15.55
CA PHE A 285 -12.81 -39.36 15.38
C PHE A 285 -12.28 -39.85 16.72
N ILE A 286 -12.02 -38.94 17.64
CA ILE A 286 -11.55 -39.28 19.00
C ILE A 286 -12.62 -40.10 19.72
N VAL A 287 -13.89 -39.70 19.70
CA VAL A 287 -14.96 -40.39 20.39
C VAL A 287 -15.18 -41.81 19.86
N ILE A 288 -15.07 -42.02 18.55
CA ILE A 288 -15.29 -43.33 17.92
C ILE A 288 -14.06 -44.25 18.04
N LEU A 289 -12.86 -43.70 17.85
CA LEU A 289 -11.63 -44.51 17.87
C LEU A 289 -11.05 -44.74 19.24
N ALA A 290 -11.31 -43.87 20.23
CA ALA A 290 -10.79 -44.05 21.59
C ALA A 290 -11.20 -45.38 22.23
N PRO A 291 -12.47 -45.82 22.22
CA PRO A 291 -12.85 -47.10 22.78
C PRO A 291 -12.27 -48.29 22.02
N ALA A 292 -12.14 -48.18 20.70
CA ALA A 292 -11.53 -49.21 19.86
C ALA A 292 -10.02 -49.35 20.13
N ALA A 293 -9.32 -48.22 20.29
CA ALA A 293 -7.91 -48.20 20.64
C ALA A 293 -7.63 -48.75 22.02
N LEU A 294 -8.47 -48.39 22.99
CA LEU A 294 -8.38 -48.92 24.39
C LEU A 294 -8.62 -50.43 24.45
N SER A 295 -9.62 -50.95 23.71
CA SER A 295 -9.88 -52.39 23.66
C SER A 295 -8.74 -53.16 22.95
N ALA A 296 -8.15 -52.60 21.90
CA ALA A 296 -7.00 -53.20 21.24
C ALA A 296 -5.75 -53.25 22.14
N LEU A 297 -5.48 -52.17 22.90
CA LEU A 297 -4.38 -52.09 23.84
C LEU A 297 -4.56 -53.07 25.04
N SER A 298 -5.78 -53.21 25.53
CA SER A 298 -6.09 -54.17 26.61
C SER A 298 -5.96 -55.64 26.17
N SER A 299 -6.24 -55.93 24.88
CA SER A 299 -6.06 -57.26 24.30
C SER A 299 -4.60 -57.62 24.03
N CYS A 300 -3.74 -56.64 23.74
CA CYS A 300 -2.30 -56.87 23.54
C CYS A 300 -1.48 -56.96 24.87
N GLY A 301 -2.06 -56.48 25.99
CA GLY A 301 -1.39 -56.50 27.33
C GLY A 301 -1.64 -57.74 28.16
N SER A 302 -2.35 -58.76 27.64
CA SER A 302 -2.67 -60.02 28.34
C SER A 302 -1.87 -61.21 27.80
N PHE A 303 -0.53 -61.06 27.56
CA PHE A 303 0.40 -62.15 27.32
C PHE A 303 1.50 -62.12 28.40
#